data_1129ef9e92368ab9cc9c1723cd5df400
#
_entry.id   1129ef9e92368ab9cc9c1723cd5df400
#
_cell.length_a   1.000
_cell.length_b   1.000
_cell.length_c   1.000
_cell.angle_alpha   90.00
_cell.angle_beta   90.00
_cell.angle_gamma   90.00
#
_symmetry.space_group_name_H-M   'P 1'
#
loop_
_entity.id
_entity.type
_entity.pdbx_description
1 polymer ?
#
loop_
_entity_poly.entity_id
_entity_poly.type
_entity_poly.pdbx_seq_one_letter_code
_entity_poly.pdbx_strand_id
1 'polypeptide(L)'
;ADAITIADSPLARARASSFMMAAKIQREVGIPTIPHFTCRDQNMIGLKSILVGGNIESIHNVLVVTGDPVPADNRREIKGVFSTNSYHLIEYIQTLNQDIFQSNPYFIGGALNVNSKRFEFELKRALKKQEMGVRFFLTQPIYSEDAIENLKLAKQTLSVKILAGFMPIVSHRNAVFLNNEVAGIDIPEKIVSQMEGKESECVQQISLDYCMDLVSKIGHDCDGYYLMTPLKKYQMIVELIKRIK
;
A
#
# COMPACT_ATOMS: atom_id res chain seq x y z
N ALA A 1 8.70 13.90 -1.67
CA ALA A 1 8.13 12.78 -0.89
C ALA A 1 8.80 12.74 0.47
N ASP A 2 8.05 12.34 1.49
CA ASP A 2 8.54 12.30 2.88
C ASP A 2 9.00 10.88 3.25
N ALA A 3 8.53 9.87 2.51
CA ALA A 3 8.97 8.48 2.59
C ALA A 3 8.74 7.76 1.26
N ILE A 4 9.40 6.63 1.05
CA ILE A 4 9.22 5.75 -0.13
C ILE A 4 8.79 4.37 0.34
N THR A 5 7.69 3.85 -0.22
CA THR A 5 7.25 2.48 -0.01
C THR A 5 7.84 1.54 -1.05
N ILE A 6 8.12 0.31 -0.68
CA ILE A 6 8.65 -0.72 -1.57
C ILE A 6 7.79 -1.98 -1.45
N ALA A 7 7.09 -2.33 -2.53
CA ALA A 7 6.22 -3.49 -2.55
C ALA A 7 7.01 -4.81 -2.46
N ASP A 8 6.44 -5.80 -1.76
CA ASP A 8 7.02 -7.14 -1.60
C ASP A 8 6.38 -8.12 -2.58
N SER A 9 7.00 -8.28 -3.72
CA SER A 9 6.59 -9.22 -4.79
C SER A 9 5.07 -9.21 -5.07
N PRO A 10 4.50 -8.06 -5.48
CA PRO A 10 3.06 -7.92 -5.70
C PRO A 10 2.56 -8.92 -6.75
N LEU A 11 1.31 -9.36 -6.60
CA LEU A 11 0.68 -10.42 -7.41
C LEU A 11 1.48 -11.74 -7.39
N ALA A 12 2.24 -12.01 -6.33
CA ALA A 12 3.13 -13.16 -6.20
C ALA A 12 4.13 -13.30 -7.36
N ARG A 13 4.54 -12.19 -7.95
CA ARG A 13 5.58 -12.16 -8.99
C ARG A 13 6.89 -11.69 -8.37
N ALA A 14 7.94 -12.52 -8.48
CA ALA A 14 9.25 -12.22 -7.91
C ALA A 14 9.77 -10.84 -8.33
N ARG A 15 10.22 -10.09 -7.33
CA ARG A 15 10.88 -8.79 -7.45
C ARG A 15 12.12 -8.77 -6.55
N ALA A 16 12.92 -7.72 -6.66
CA ALA A 16 13.96 -7.47 -5.68
C ALA A 16 13.36 -7.39 -4.27
N SER A 17 14.06 -7.93 -3.27
CA SER A 17 13.61 -7.89 -1.88
C SER A 17 13.27 -6.46 -1.45
N SER A 18 12.09 -6.27 -0.86
CA SER A 18 11.61 -4.97 -0.39
C SER A 18 12.56 -4.35 0.62
N PHE A 19 13.09 -5.15 1.57
CA PHE A 19 14.05 -4.70 2.58
C PHE A 19 15.42 -4.34 1.99
N MET A 20 15.96 -5.13 1.06
CA MET A 20 17.23 -4.80 0.41
C MET A 20 17.14 -3.51 -0.40
N MET A 21 16.03 -3.33 -1.12
CA MET A 21 15.79 -2.08 -1.87
C MET A 21 15.56 -0.90 -0.93
N ALA A 22 14.86 -1.11 0.19
CA ALA A 22 14.66 -0.09 1.21
C ALA A 22 16.01 0.38 1.79
N ALA A 23 16.87 -0.54 2.19
CA ALA A 23 18.20 -0.21 2.69
C ALA A 23 19.05 0.55 1.67
N LYS A 24 19.03 0.12 0.41
CA LYS A 24 19.75 0.81 -0.68
C LYS A 24 19.24 2.24 -0.88
N ILE A 25 17.93 2.43 -0.99
CA ILE A 25 17.31 3.74 -1.19
C ILE A 25 17.63 4.66 0.00
N GLN A 26 17.50 4.16 1.22
CA GLN A 26 17.74 4.95 2.41
C GLN A 26 19.20 5.41 2.50
N ARG A 27 20.16 4.56 2.16
CA ARG A 27 21.59 4.92 2.13
C ARG A 27 21.95 5.90 0.99
N GLU A 28 21.39 5.71 -0.20
CA GLU A 28 21.78 6.51 -1.38
C GLU A 28 21.00 7.82 -1.49
N VAL A 29 19.75 7.85 -1.04
CA VAL A 29 18.85 9.01 -1.21
C VAL A 29 18.61 9.75 0.11
N GLY A 30 18.84 9.10 1.26
CA GLY A 30 18.62 9.70 2.57
C GLY A 30 17.14 9.90 2.95
N ILE A 31 16.21 9.23 2.25
CA ILE A 31 14.78 9.33 2.53
C ILE A 31 14.31 8.11 3.32
N PRO A 32 13.44 8.27 4.35
CA PRO A 32 12.86 7.15 5.05
C PRO A 32 12.12 6.18 4.12
N THR A 33 12.24 4.89 4.39
CA THR A 33 11.60 3.84 3.59
C THR A 33 10.60 3.03 4.39
N ILE A 34 9.59 2.49 3.70
CA ILE A 34 8.54 1.65 4.26
C ILE A 34 8.46 0.38 3.37
N PRO A 35 9.30 -0.63 3.60
CA PRO A 35 9.17 -1.90 2.89
C PRO A 35 7.85 -2.57 3.27
N HIS A 36 7.16 -3.14 2.29
CA HIS A 36 6.06 -4.06 2.54
C HIS A 36 6.64 -5.39 3.03
N PHE A 37 5.93 -6.03 3.92
CA PHE A 37 6.36 -7.27 4.55
C PHE A 37 5.22 -8.27 4.56
N THR A 38 5.36 -9.34 3.78
CA THR A 38 4.31 -10.33 3.56
C THR A 38 4.54 -11.61 4.36
N CYS A 39 3.44 -12.32 4.66
CA CYS A 39 3.48 -13.64 5.29
C CYS A 39 3.68 -14.77 4.27
N ARG A 40 3.70 -14.46 2.96
CA ARG A 40 3.59 -15.45 1.88
C ARG A 40 4.82 -16.32 1.69
N ASP A 41 6.00 -15.73 1.67
CA ASP A 41 7.17 -16.38 1.07
C ASP A 41 8.12 -17.00 2.11
N GLN A 42 7.90 -16.76 3.41
CA GLN A 42 8.82 -17.17 4.46
C GLN A 42 8.13 -17.74 5.70
N ASN A 43 8.82 -18.63 6.40
CA ASN A 43 8.44 -19.05 7.73
C ASN A 43 8.90 -18.02 8.78
N MET A 44 8.53 -18.24 10.05
CA MET A 44 8.84 -17.33 11.15
C MET A 44 10.34 -17.06 11.35
N ILE A 45 11.21 -18.04 11.05
CA ILE A 45 12.68 -17.84 11.14
C ILE A 45 13.13 -16.84 10.09
N GLY A 46 12.70 -17.01 8.83
CA GLY A 46 13.02 -16.10 7.75
C GLY A 46 12.46 -14.70 7.99
N LEU A 47 11.21 -14.60 8.45
CA LEU A 47 10.58 -13.32 8.80
C LEU A 47 11.38 -12.59 9.91
N LYS A 48 11.77 -13.29 10.98
CA LYS A 48 12.62 -12.71 12.04
C LYS A 48 13.98 -12.26 11.51
N SER A 49 14.62 -13.07 10.68
CA SER A 49 15.92 -12.75 10.09
C SER A 49 15.89 -11.46 9.28
N ILE A 50 14.82 -11.27 8.48
CA ILE A 50 14.62 -10.02 7.71
C ILE A 50 14.43 -8.80 8.62
N LEU A 51 13.63 -8.94 9.69
CA LEU A 51 13.41 -7.85 10.64
C LEU A 51 14.72 -7.47 11.36
N VAL A 52 15.50 -8.46 11.80
CA VAL A 52 16.81 -8.21 12.42
C VAL A 52 17.75 -7.51 11.44
N GLY A 53 17.88 -8.02 10.22
CA GLY A 53 18.71 -7.40 9.18
C GLY A 53 18.24 -5.99 8.80
N GLY A 54 16.93 -5.78 8.70
CA GLY A 54 16.35 -4.46 8.43
C GLY A 54 16.65 -3.46 9.55
N ASN A 55 16.55 -3.88 10.80
CA ASN A 55 16.87 -3.03 11.95
C ASN A 55 18.35 -2.60 11.97
N ILE A 56 19.28 -3.53 11.64
CA ILE A 56 20.71 -3.23 11.46
C ILE A 56 20.92 -2.18 10.35
N GLU A 57 20.16 -2.23 9.27
CA GLU A 57 20.19 -1.26 8.17
C GLU A 57 19.38 0.01 8.47
N SER A 58 18.98 0.22 9.74
CA SER A 58 18.19 1.38 10.19
C SER A 58 16.82 1.52 9.51
N ILE A 59 16.23 0.43 9.08
CA ILE A 59 14.85 0.40 8.59
C ILE A 59 13.93 0.25 9.79
N HIS A 60 13.19 1.29 10.12
CA HIS A 60 12.31 1.31 11.30
C HIS A 60 10.81 1.38 10.94
N ASN A 61 10.45 1.51 9.67
CA ASN A 61 9.07 1.49 9.23
C ASN A 61 8.80 0.23 8.43
N VAL A 62 7.63 -0.36 8.60
CA VAL A 62 7.23 -1.56 7.87
C VAL A 62 5.72 -1.57 7.61
N LEU A 63 5.30 -1.92 6.39
CA LEU A 63 3.88 -2.17 6.08
C LEU A 63 3.61 -3.67 6.12
N VAL A 64 2.87 -4.13 7.13
CA VAL A 64 2.56 -5.56 7.30
C VAL A 64 1.29 -5.92 6.55
N VAL A 65 1.40 -6.86 5.63
CA VAL A 65 0.31 -7.39 4.82
C VAL A 65 0.34 -8.93 4.77
N THR A 66 -0.78 -9.55 4.45
CA THR A 66 -0.82 -11.02 4.31
C THR A 66 -0.02 -11.48 3.10
N GLY A 67 -0.05 -10.71 2.02
CA GLY A 67 0.50 -11.06 0.71
C GLY A 67 -0.54 -11.70 -0.22
N ASP A 68 -0.38 -11.48 -1.52
CA ASP A 68 -1.26 -12.02 -2.55
C ASP A 68 -1.09 -13.55 -2.65
N PRO A 69 -2.17 -14.31 -2.93
CA PRO A 69 -2.07 -15.74 -3.17
C PRO A 69 -1.26 -16.02 -4.44
N VAL A 70 -0.54 -17.13 -4.46
CA VAL A 70 0.16 -17.58 -5.68
C VAL A 70 -0.88 -17.89 -6.76
N PRO A 71 -0.75 -17.34 -7.99
CA PRO A 71 -1.65 -17.61 -9.11
C PRO A 71 -1.75 -19.11 -9.40
N ALA A 72 -2.93 -19.54 -9.83
CA ALA A 72 -3.21 -20.97 -10.05
C ALA A 72 -2.19 -21.65 -10.97
N ASP A 73 -1.81 -20.97 -12.05
CA ASP A 73 -0.87 -21.47 -13.06
C ASP A 73 0.54 -21.72 -12.50
N ASN A 74 0.94 -20.98 -11.46
CA ASN A 74 2.26 -21.08 -10.85
C ASN A 74 2.31 -22.02 -9.63
N ARG A 75 1.16 -22.54 -9.15
CA ARG A 75 1.09 -23.36 -7.91
C ARG A 75 1.78 -24.72 -8.01
N ARG A 76 2.12 -25.19 -9.21
CA ARG A 76 2.90 -26.42 -9.41
C ARG A 76 4.35 -26.26 -8.95
N GLU A 77 4.91 -25.07 -9.19
CA GLU A 77 6.33 -24.77 -8.91
C GLU A 77 6.52 -23.94 -7.65
N ILE A 78 5.55 -23.05 -7.35
CA ILE A 78 5.63 -22.12 -6.24
C ILE A 78 4.53 -22.42 -5.23
N LYS A 79 4.93 -22.64 -3.98
CA LYS A 79 3.99 -22.78 -2.87
C LYS A 79 4.17 -21.61 -1.91
N GLY A 80 3.07 -20.93 -1.61
CA GLY A 80 3.07 -19.94 -0.54
C GLY A 80 3.28 -20.63 0.81
N VAL A 81 4.15 -20.09 1.64
CA VAL A 81 4.45 -20.63 2.97
C VAL A 81 3.31 -20.34 3.94
N PHE A 82 2.88 -19.07 4.03
CA PHE A 82 1.79 -18.61 4.90
C PHE A 82 1.77 -19.28 6.28
N SER A 83 2.96 -19.41 6.91
CA SER A 83 3.07 -19.97 8.28
C SER A 83 2.41 -19.06 9.32
N THR A 84 2.09 -17.85 8.96
CA THR A 84 1.42 -16.85 9.79
C THR A 84 0.48 -15.98 8.94
N ASN A 85 -0.25 -15.08 9.58
CA ASN A 85 -1.08 -14.06 8.94
C ASN A 85 -0.68 -12.67 9.42
N SER A 86 -1.25 -11.62 8.82
CA SER A 86 -0.88 -10.24 9.15
C SER A 86 -1.15 -9.85 10.61
N TYR A 87 -2.15 -10.41 11.25
CA TYR A 87 -2.42 -10.13 12.67
C TYR A 87 -1.31 -10.68 13.57
N HIS A 88 -1.02 -11.98 13.45
CA HIS A 88 0.04 -12.60 14.23
C HIS A 88 1.42 -12.01 13.91
N LEU A 89 1.66 -11.59 12.67
CA LEU A 89 2.91 -10.94 12.31
C LEU A 89 3.05 -9.56 12.97
N ILE A 90 1.96 -8.78 13.08
CA ILE A 90 1.93 -7.51 13.82
C ILE A 90 2.25 -7.76 15.30
N GLU A 91 1.56 -8.71 15.95
CA GLU A 91 1.83 -9.07 17.36
C GLU A 91 3.27 -9.51 17.56
N TYR A 92 3.79 -10.32 16.63
CA TYR A 92 5.17 -10.79 16.68
C TYR A 92 6.17 -9.63 16.59
N ILE A 93 5.97 -8.68 15.68
CA ILE A 93 6.84 -7.50 15.59
C ILE A 93 6.74 -6.66 16.86
N GLN A 94 5.56 -6.51 17.46
CA GLN A 94 5.41 -5.82 18.74
C GLN A 94 6.16 -6.52 19.87
N THR A 95 6.14 -7.84 19.92
CA THR A 95 6.94 -8.61 20.89
C THR A 95 8.44 -8.35 20.68
N LEU A 96 8.91 -8.36 19.44
CA LEU A 96 10.30 -8.05 19.11
C LEU A 96 10.68 -6.59 19.44
N ASN A 97 9.76 -5.64 19.27
CA ASN A 97 9.93 -4.24 19.67
C ASN A 97 10.16 -4.11 21.19
N GLN A 98 9.49 -4.95 21.99
CA GLN A 98 9.63 -4.95 23.45
C GLN A 98 10.87 -5.72 23.92
N ASP A 99 11.40 -6.63 23.10
CA ASP A 99 12.53 -7.50 23.43
C ASP A 99 13.84 -6.99 22.78
N ILE A 100 14.05 -7.26 21.50
CA ILE A 100 15.33 -7.02 20.83
C ILE A 100 15.43 -5.66 20.12
N PHE A 101 14.31 -4.98 19.83
CA PHE A 101 14.30 -3.69 19.13
C PHE A 101 13.95 -2.49 20.04
N GLN A 102 14.14 -2.61 21.37
CA GLN A 102 13.75 -1.55 22.33
C GLN A 102 14.32 -0.18 21.99
N SER A 103 15.57 -0.11 21.54
CA SER A 103 16.24 1.15 21.19
C SER A 103 15.76 1.75 19.87
N ASN A 104 15.31 0.89 18.94
CA ASN A 104 14.90 1.26 17.60
C ASN A 104 13.70 0.41 17.16
N PRO A 105 12.52 0.62 17.74
CA PRO A 105 11.34 -0.20 17.45
C PRO A 105 10.83 0.05 16.04
N TYR A 106 10.23 -0.99 15.43
CA TYR A 106 9.50 -0.85 14.18
C TYR A 106 8.21 -0.06 14.37
N PHE A 107 8.01 0.94 13.52
CA PHE A 107 6.76 1.66 13.35
C PHE A 107 5.91 0.91 12.32
N ILE A 108 4.83 0.28 12.79
CA ILE A 108 4.08 -0.71 12.01
C ILE A 108 2.92 -0.05 11.30
N GLY A 109 2.87 -0.20 9.98
CA GLY A 109 1.75 0.15 9.13
C GLY A 109 0.90 -1.07 8.75
N GLY A 110 -0.34 -0.81 8.38
CA GLY A 110 -1.27 -1.79 7.84
C GLY A 110 -1.91 -1.31 6.54
N ALA A 111 -2.49 -2.23 5.76
CA ALA A 111 -3.31 -1.89 4.61
C ALA A 111 -4.78 -1.78 5.02
N LEU A 112 -5.49 -0.80 4.42
CA LEU A 112 -6.91 -0.56 4.59
C LEU A 112 -7.60 -0.50 3.22
N ASN A 113 -8.56 -1.40 2.96
CA ASN A 113 -9.31 -1.41 1.72
C ASN A 113 -10.60 -0.58 1.85
N VAL A 114 -10.52 0.70 1.51
CA VAL A 114 -11.67 1.61 1.51
C VAL A 114 -12.65 1.36 0.35
N ASN A 115 -12.28 0.57 -0.65
CA ASN A 115 -13.15 0.19 -1.77
C ASN A 115 -14.03 -1.05 -1.46
N SER A 116 -13.94 -1.60 -0.25
CA SER A 116 -14.73 -2.78 0.12
C SER A 116 -16.22 -2.48 0.17
N LYS A 117 -17.04 -3.24 -0.54
CA LYS A 117 -18.51 -3.18 -0.45
C LYS A 117 -19.04 -3.52 0.94
N ARG A 118 -18.25 -4.21 1.75
CA ARG A 118 -18.54 -4.54 3.16
C ARG A 118 -17.55 -3.83 4.07
N PHE A 119 -17.49 -2.51 3.95
CA PHE A 119 -16.46 -1.72 4.65
C PHE A 119 -16.49 -1.87 6.17
N GLU A 120 -17.65 -2.12 6.77
CA GLU A 120 -17.78 -2.39 8.22
C GLU A 120 -16.87 -3.54 8.69
N PHE A 121 -16.71 -4.60 7.89
CA PHE A 121 -15.80 -5.69 8.22
C PHE A 121 -14.33 -5.27 8.09
N GLU A 122 -14.00 -4.48 7.07
CA GLU A 122 -12.64 -3.93 6.91
C GLU A 122 -12.31 -2.98 8.06
N LEU A 123 -13.25 -2.16 8.49
CA LEU A 123 -13.08 -1.25 9.62
C LEU A 123 -12.84 -2.01 10.93
N LYS A 124 -13.61 -3.09 11.19
CA LYS A 124 -13.38 -3.98 12.33
C LYS A 124 -11.99 -4.63 12.30
N ARG A 125 -11.54 -5.03 11.10
CA ARG A 125 -10.18 -5.57 10.91
C ARG A 125 -9.11 -4.51 11.17
N ALA A 126 -9.34 -3.28 10.72
CA ALA A 126 -8.42 -2.17 10.96
C ALA A 126 -8.35 -1.81 12.46
N LEU A 127 -9.48 -1.75 13.16
CA LEU A 127 -9.52 -1.56 14.61
C LEU A 127 -8.72 -2.63 15.34
N LYS A 128 -8.93 -3.91 15.01
CA LYS A 128 -8.16 -5.00 15.59
C LYS A 128 -6.66 -4.85 15.32
N LYS A 129 -6.25 -4.48 14.11
CA LYS A 129 -4.83 -4.23 13.79
C LYS A 129 -4.27 -3.04 14.58
N GLN A 130 -5.05 -1.97 14.76
CA GLN A 130 -4.67 -0.82 15.59
C GLN A 130 -4.42 -1.24 17.05
N GLU A 131 -5.33 -2.05 17.64
CA GLU A 131 -5.18 -2.60 18.99
C GLU A 131 -3.91 -3.44 19.13
N MET A 132 -3.55 -4.18 18.08
CA MET A 132 -2.33 -4.99 18.00
C MET A 132 -1.05 -4.19 17.77
N GLY A 133 -1.15 -2.87 17.53
CA GLY A 133 0.01 -1.99 17.44
C GLY A 133 0.29 -1.36 16.10
N VAL A 134 -0.63 -1.45 15.12
CA VAL A 134 -0.54 -0.65 13.90
C VAL A 134 -0.69 0.83 14.25
N ARG A 135 0.16 1.67 13.65
CA ARG A 135 0.25 3.11 13.90
C ARG A 135 -0.17 3.96 12.72
N PHE A 136 -0.23 3.38 11.54
CA PHE A 136 -0.74 4.05 10.33
C PHE A 136 -1.34 3.04 9.36
N PHE A 137 -2.24 3.52 8.50
CA PHE A 137 -2.78 2.74 7.39
C PHE A 137 -2.46 3.41 6.07
N LEU A 138 -2.11 2.58 5.06
CA LEU A 138 -2.11 2.96 3.67
C LEU A 138 -3.37 2.38 3.02
N THR A 139 -4.17 3.23 2.35
CA THR A 139 -5.36 2.73 1.67
C THR A 139 -5.05 2.13 0.31
N GLN A 140 -5.97 1.33 -0.21
CA GLN A 140 -6.00 1.04 -1.65
C GLN A 140 -6.27 2.33 -2.43
N PRO A 141 -5.95 2.38 -3.75
CA PRO A 141 -6.24 3.54 -4.57
C PRO A 141 -7.73 3.93 -4.52
N ILE A 142 -7.99 5.20 -4.31
CA ILE A 142 -9.34 5.77 -4.23
C ILE A 142 -9.73 6.29 -5.60
N TYR A 143 -10.92 5.86 -6.08
CA TYR A 143 -11.48 6.31 -7.36
C TYR A 143 -12.97 6.63 -7.30
N SER A 144 -13.67 6.31 -6.20
CA SER A 144 -15.13 6.46 -6.11
C SER A 144 -15.53 7.30 -4.90
N GLU A 145 -16.73 7.88 -4.97
CA GLU A 145 -17.33 8.61 -3.84
C GLU A 145 -17.55 7.66 -2.63
N ASP A 146 -17.98 6.42 -2.87
CA ASP A 146 -18.16 5.43 -1.80
C ASP A 146 -16.85 5.18 -1.04
N ALA A 147 -15.72 5.14 -1.75
CA ALA A 147 -14.42 4.98 -1.12
C ALA A 147 -14.03 6.22 -0.29
N ILE A 148 -14.43 7.42 -0.70
CA ILE A 148 -14.24 8.66 0.09
C ILE A 148 -15.09 8.61 1.36
N GLU A 149 -16.36 8.22 1.28
CA GLU A 149 -17.22 8.09 2.47
C GLU A 149 -16.68 7.03 3.45
N ASN A 150 -16.18 5.90 2.91
CA ASN A 150 -15.52 4.88 3.72
C ASN A 150 -14.22 5.42 4.38
N LEU A 151 -13.45 6.24 3.69
CA LEU A 151 -12.27 6.91 4.26
C LEU A 151 -12.65 7.84 5.41
N LYS A 152 -13.70 8.66 5.25
CA LYS A 152 -14.23 9.55 6.29
C LYS A 152 -14.64 8.75 7.52
N LEU A 153 -15.39 7.67 7.33
CA LEU A 153 -15.79 6.78 8.42
C LEU A 153 -14.57 6.16 9.13
N ALA A 154 -13.56 5.73 8.36
CA ALA A 154 -12.31 5.24 8.93
C ALA A 154 -11.61 6.31 9.76
N LYS A 155 -11.52 7.54 9.25
CA LYS A 155 -10.87 8.66 9.94
C LYS A 155 -11.57 9.03 11.24
N GLN A 156 -12.90 8.92 11.31
CA GLN A 156 -13.67 9.15 12.51
C GLN A 156 -13.52 8.03 13.56
N THR A 157 -13.24 6.80 13.11
CA THR A 157 -13.24 5.60 13.95
C THR A 157 -11.85 5.22 14.45
N LEU A 158 -10.83 5.34 13.58
CA LEU A 158 -9.45 4.98 13.89
C LEU A 158 -8.70 6.15 14.51
N SER A 159 -7.91 5.88 15.54
CA SER A 159 -7.08 6.91 16.22
C SER A 159 -5.65 7.01 15.67
N VAL A 160 -5.34 6.22 14.65
CA VAL A 160 -4.02 6.21 13.98
C VAL A 160 -4.06 6.99 12.67
N LYS A 161 -2.88 7.25 12.09
CA LYS A 161 -2.77 7.99 10.84
C LYS A 161 -3.26 7.18 9.64
N ILE A 162 -3.95 7.85 8.69
CA ILE A 162 -4.43 7.25 7.45
C ILE A 162 -3.89 8.06 6.28
N LEU A 163 -3.18 7.37 5.37
CA LEU A 163 -2.69 7.96 4.14
C LEU A 163 -3.56 7.47 2.98
N ALA A 164 -4.23 8.41 2.31
CA ALA A 164 -5.12 8.15 1.20
C ALA A 164 -4.34 7.75 -0.06
N GLY A 165 -4.70 6.60 -0.64
CA GLY A 165 -4.02 6.03 -1.79
C GLY A 165 -4.47 6.66 -3.11
N PHE A 166 -3.51 7.02 -3.98
CA PHE A 166 -3.76 7.45 -5.35
C PHE A 166 -2.82 6.75 -6.33
N MET A 167 -3.37 6.27 -7.42
CA MET A 167 -2.60 5.68 -8.52
C MET A 167 -3.14 6.23 -9.84
N PRO A 168 -2.43 7.15 -10.50
CA PRO A 168 -2.85 7.66 -11.80
C PRO A 168 -2.98 6.55 -12.84
N ILE A 169 -3.98 6.67 -13.71
CA ILE A 169 -4.27 5.71 -14.80
C ILE A 169 -3.46 6.13 -16.03
N VAL A 170 -2.82 5.18 -16.70
CA VAL A 170 -1.92 5.47 -17.84
C VAL A 170 -2.52 5.21 -19.21
N SER A 171 -3.63 4.45 -19.30
CA SER A 171 -4.36 4.16 -20.54
C SER A 171 -5.72 3.58 -20.23
N HIS A 172 -6.66 3.62 -21.19
CA HIS A 172 -7.95 2.93 -21.10
C HIS A 172 -7.76 1.43 -20.79
N ARG A 173 -6.87 0.74 -21.50
CA ARG A 173 -6.55 -0.67 -21.24
C ARG A 173 -6.07 -0.91 -19.81
N ASN A 174 -5.31 0.03 -19.24
CA ASN A 174 -4.85 -0.06 -17.85
C ASN A 174 -6.02 0.09 -16.87
N ALA A 175 -6.98 1.01 -17.12
CA ALA A 175 -8.17 1.14 -16.29
C ALA A 175 -9.00 -0.14 -16.28
N VAL A 176 -9.26 -0.71 -17.46
CA VAL A 176 -9.99 -1.99 -17.60
C VAL A 176 -9.27 -3.13 -16.90
N PHE A 177 -7.95 -3.24 -17.05
CA PHE A 177 -7.14 -4.23 -16.35
C PHE A 177 -7.23 -4.09 -14.83
N LEU A 178 -7.13 -2.87 -14.32
CA LEU A 178 -7.20 -2.61 -12.88
C LEU A 178 -8.55 -3.03 -12.30
N ASN A 179 -9.66 -2.71 -12.96
CA ASN A 179 -11.00 -3.10 -12.52
C ASN A 179 -11.23 -4.62 -12.54
N ASN A 180 -10.63 -5.34 -13.49
CA ASN A 180 -10.87 -6.76 -13.65
C ASN A 180 -9.92 -7.66 -12.86
N GLU A 181 -8.66 -7.25 -12.73
CA GLU A 181 -7.57 -8.14 -12.26
C GLU A 181 -7.02 -7.73 -10.89
N VAL A 182 -7.30 -6.51 -10.42
CA VAL A 182 -6.73 -6.03 -9.15
C VAL A 182 -7.82 -5.91 -8.10
N ALA A 183 -7.81 -6.84 -7.17
CA ALA A 183 -8.77 -6.83 -6.06
C ALA A 183 -8.70 -5.54 -5.24
N GLY A 184 -9.85 -4.94 -4.99
CA GLY A 184 -9.97 -3.72 -4.21
C GLY A 184 -9.71 -2.44 -5.00
N ILE A 185 -9.73 -2.49 -6.33
CA ILE A 185 -9.80 -1.32 -7.21
C ILE A 185 -11.20 -1.25 -7.84
N ASP A 186 -11.78 -0.07 -7.86
CA ASP A 186 -13.09 0.21 -8.45
C ASP A 186 -13.06 1.60 -9.10
N ILE A 187 -12.69 1.63 -10.38
CA ILE A 187 -12.65 2.86 -11.20
C ILE A 187 -14.03 3.06 -11.82
N PRO A 188 -14.71 4.19 -11.56
CA PRO A 188 -16.03 4.46 -12.10
C PRO A 188 -16.06 4.39 -13.63
N GLU A 189 -17.09 3.76 -14.20
CA GLU A 189 -17.26 3.58 -15.65
C GLU A 189 -17.20 4.91 -16.41
N LYS A 190 -17.73 5.99 -15.83
CA LYS A 190 -17.65 7.35 -16.38
C LYS A 190 -16.20 7.78 -16.67
N ILE A 191 -15.27 7.40 -15.80
CA ILE A 191 -13.84 7.75 -15.95
C ILE A 191 -13.19 6.85 -16.99
N VAL A 192 -13.51 5.55 -16.97
CA VAL A 192 -13.02 4.57 -17.97
C VAL A 192 -13.44 5.01 -19.36
N SER A 193 -14.71 5.31 -19.58
CA SER A 193 -15.27 5.75 -20.88
C SER A 193 -14.65 7.06 -21.39
N GLN A 194 -14.29 7.99 -20.50
CA GLN A 194 -13.59 9.22 -20.89
C GLN A 194 -12.20 8.97 -21.48
N MET A 195 -11.60 7.81 -21.21
CA MET A 195 -10.27 7.45 -21.68
C MET A 195 -10.30 6.63 -22.97
N GLU A 196 -11.47 6.14 -23.38
CA GLU A 196 -11.61 5.28 -24.56
C GLU A 196 -11.23 6.03 -25.84
N GLY A 197 -10.43 5.37 -26.70
CA GLY A 197 -9.99 5.93 -27.97
C GLY A 197 -9.01 7.11 -27.86
N LYS A 198 -8.58 7.50 -26.67
CA LYS A 198 -7.66 8.62 -26.48
C LYS A 198 -6.22 8.19 -26.46
N GLU A 199 -5.34 9.09 -26.92
CA GLU A 199 -3.89 8.92 -26.83
C GLU A 199 -3.40 8.94 -25.37
N SER A 200 -2.25 8.29 -25.12
CA SER A 200 -1.69 8.10 -23.79
C SER A 200 -1.49 9.41 -23.02
N GLU A 201 -1.07 10.48 -23.68
CA GLU A 201 -0.86 11.79 -23.04
C GLU A 201 -2.17 12.41 -22.57
N CYS A 202 -3.20 12.33 -23.39
CA CYS A 202 -4.55 12.80 -23.04
C CYS A 202 -5.13 12.02 -21.86
N VAL A 203 -4.96 10.68 -21.86
CA VAL A 203 -5.39 9.83 -20.73
C VAL A 203 -4.66 10.19 -19.44
N GLN A 204 -3.34 10.41 -19.52
CA GLN A 204 -2.54 10.79 -18.35
C GLN A 204 -3.01 12.13 -17.77
N GLN A 205 -3.32 13.11 -18.63
CA GLN A 205 -3.86 14.40 -18.17
C GLN A 205 -5.22 14.23 -17.50
N ILE A 206 -6.18 13.52 -18.11
CA ILE A 206 -7.48 13.21 -17.52
C ILE A 206 -7.30 12.56 -16.16
N SER A 207 -6.37 11.61 -16.07
CA SER A 207 -6.12 10.88 -14.83
C SER A 207 -5.54 11.77 -13.72
N LEU A 208 -4.60 12.65 -14.05
CA LEU A 208 -4.04 13.60 -13.09
C LEU A 208 -5.09 14.59 -12.59
N ASP A 209 -5.92 15.12 -13.49
CA ASP A 209 -7.00 16.04 -13.14
C ASP A 209 -8.04 15.35 -12.25
N TYR A 210 -8.36 14.08 -12.55
CA TYR A 210 -9.23 13.27 -11.71
C TYR A 210 -8.63 13.01 -10.31
N CYS A 211 -7.35 12.70 -10.22
CA CYS A 211 -6.68 12.56 -8.93
C CYS A 211 -6.77 13.88 -8.12
N MET A 212 -6.62 15.03 -8.76
CA MET A 212 -6.73 16.33 -8.07
C MET A 212 -8.17 16.62 -7.61
N ASP A 213 -9.19 16.25 -8.39
CA ASP A 213 -10.60 16.34 -7.96
C ASP A 213 -10.84 15.49 -6.69
N LEU A 214 -10.35 14.26 -6.68
CA LEU A 214 -10.44 13.38 -5.50
C LEU A 214 -9.68 13.95 -4.30
N VAL A 215 -8.47 14.49 -4.49
CA VAL A 215 -7.69 15.15 -3.43
C VAL A 215 -8.49 16.30 -2.83
N SER A 216 -9.14 17.14 -3.67
CA SER A 216 -9.98 18.25 -3.22
C SER A 216 -11.17 17.75 -2.40
N LYS A 217 -11.84 16.67 -2.83
CA LYS A 217 -13.00 16.09 -2.15
C LYS A 217 -12.65 15.44 -0.81
N ILE A 218 -11.49 14.80 -0.72
CA ILE A 218 -11.00 14.19 0.53
C ILE A 218 -10.65 15.27 1.56
N GLY A 219 -10.02 16.36 1.13
CA GLY A 219 -9.68 17.48 2.01
C GLY A 219 -8.91 17.05 3.26
N HIS A 220 -9.53 17.20 4.44
CA HIS A 220 -8.93 16.86 5.73
C HIS A 220 -9.27 15.46 6.26
N ASP A 221 -9.95 14.62 5.46
CA ASP A 221 -10.36 13.28 5.87
C ASP A 221 -9.22 12.23 5.81
N CYS A 222 -7.98 12.68 5.62
CA CYS A 222 -6.78 11.85 5.75
C CYS A 222 -5.62 12.64 6.38
N ASP A 223 -4.55 11.94 6.76
CA ASP A 223 -3.36 12.56 7.36
C ASP A 223 -2.23 12.79 6.34
N GLY A 224 -2.42 12.37 5.12
CA GLY A 224 -1.47 12.49 4.02
C GLY A 224 -1.83 11.60 2.85
N TYR A 225 -0.95 11.54 1.85
CA TYR A 225 -1.22 10.86 0.59
C TYR A 225 -0.22 9.73 0.35
N TYR A 226 -0.74 8.60 -0.13
CA TYR A 226 0.04 7.47 -0.59
C TYR A 226 -0.02 7.40 -2.12
N LEU A 227 1.04 7.86 -2.79
CA LEU A 227 1.08 7.97 -4.25
C LEU A 227 1.76 6.75 -4.86
N MET A 228 1.00 5.96 -5.62
CA MET A 228 1.47 4.73 -6.25
C MET A 228 1.85 4.97 -7.69
N THR A 229 3.11 4.62 -8.04
CA THR A 229 3.61 4.79 -9.41
C THR A 229 2.97 3.75 -10.34
N PRO A 230 2.20 4.18 -11.35
CA PRO A 230 1.63 3.26 -12.31
C PRO A 230 2.72 2.79 -13.29
N LEU A 231 3.00 1.47 -13.29
CA LEU A 231 4.05 0.88 -14.13
C LEU A 231 5.40 1.61 -13.95
N LYS A 232 5.96 2.16 -15.03
CA LYS A 232 7.23 2.92 -15.01
C LYS A 232 7.02 4.44 -15.17
N LYS A 233 5.78 4.94 -15.02
CA LYS A 233 5.42 6.34 -15.27
C LYS A 233 5.61 7.23 -14.04
N TYR A 234 6.81 7.22 -13.44
CA TYR A 234 7.10 8.00 -12.23
C TYR A 234 6.91 9.51 -12.42
N GLN A 235 7.03 10.02 -13.66
CA GLN A 235 6.82 11.42 -13.98
C GLN A 235 5.41 11.90 -13.59
N MET A 236 4.38 11.03 -13.72
CA MET A 236 3.03 11.35 -13.29
C MET A 236 2.95 11.57 -11.77
N ILE A 237 3.70 10.80 -10.99
CA ILE A 237 3.77 10.98 -9.53
C ILE A 237 4.50 12.27 -9.17
N VAL A 238 5.59 12.59 -9.87
CA VAL A 238 6.29 13.87 -9.67
C VAL A 238 5.35 15.05 -9.97
N GLU A 239 4.58 14.97 -11.05
CA GLU A 239 3.61 16.00 -11.40
C GLU A 239 2.48 16.10 -10.37
N LEU A 240 1.95 14.97 -9.91
CA LEU A 240 0.91 14.95 -8.88
C LEU A 240 1.41 15.55 -7.55
N ILE A 241 2.64 15.25 -7.14
CA ILE A 241 3.25 15.87 -5.95
C ILE A 241 3.34 17.39 -6.09
N LYS A 242 3.71 17.91 -7.28
CA LYS A 242 3.78 19.37 -7.52
C LYS A 242 2.42 20.05 -7.45
N ARG A 243 1.35 19.35 -7.87
CA ARG A 243 -0.03 19.90 -7.82
C ARG A 243 -0.64 19.85 -6.43
N ILE A 244 -0.23 18.89 -5.60
CA ILE A 244 -0.74 18.74 -4.21
C ILE A 244 -0.05 19.72 -3.26
N LYS A 245 1.22 20.08 -3.51
CA LYS A 245 1.99 21.04 -2.70
C LYS A 245 1.66 22.48 -3.02
#